data_886b66750016ec4ade0221a5384baa2a
#
_entry.id   886b66750016ec4ade0221a5384baa2a
#
_cell.length_a   1.000
_cell.length_b   1.000
_cell.length_c   1.000
_cell.angle_alpha   90.00
_cell.angle_beta   90.00
_cell.angle_gamma   90.00
#
_symmetry.space_group_name_H-M   'P 1'
#
loop_
_entity.id
_entity.type
_entity.pdbx_description
1 polymer ?
#
loop_
_entity_poly.entity_id
_entity_poly.type
_entity_poly.pdbx_seq_one_letter_code
_entity_poly.pdbx_strand_id
1 'polypeptide(L)'
;NKEIDWEVLDANETYLLQALEVKSLVSLSEIEAFIPKKEIVKTVKALIDEQLILIDEKIYEKYKAKEVAYLKIDENILGNLSEILQSLTKAKKQKDLFLTILEAQQTQNQPLRKSQFFENGVFNASHLRGLVEKNLVQEYYLQKDRIETYEGEIENLEKLSEVQEKALTEINEGFHDGKNVLLHGVTSSGKTHLYLEKIEETIANGKNVLFLLPEIALTKQIIQRLEKKYGKQLGFYHQKLTDFEKVEVWRKMKNNEIKILIGTRSSLFLPFQNLGLIIIDEEHDAAYKPREGKPFFNAKDAALVLANYYQAKAILGSATPSVESYYAAKNGKLKYVFLGERFGEVALPKYEIINFKEAQESKLSVGHFSQHLIDKISENLENKKQTIILHNRRGYANVVECESCGHVTYCSNCDVVMTYHKSTNELKCHYCGHKAQKPKICPKCQSTNLNTRG
;
A
#
# COMPACT_ATOMS: atom_id res chain seq x y z
N ASN A 1 29.39 15.40 33.65
CA ASN A 1 29.30 16.29 34.81
C ASN A 1 29.67 17.72 34.39
N LYS A 2 28.83 18.39 33.59
CA LYS A 2 28.87 19.84 33.43
C LYS A 2 28.03 20.44 34.55
N GLU A 3 28.52 21.46 35.23
CA GLU A 3 27.69 22.28 36.12
C GLU A 3 26.58 22.92 35.27
N ILE A 4 25.33 22.73 35.65
CA ILE A 4 24.17 23.25 34.93
C ILE A 4 23.96 24.66 35.43
N ASP A 5 24.05 25.63 34.50
CA ASP A 5 23.69 26.99 34.78
C ASP A 5 22.17 27.19 34.59
N TRP A 6 21.44 27.05 35.69
CA TRP A 6 19.96 27.12 35.72
C TRP A 6 19.38 28.50 35.35
N GLU A 7 20.19 29.57 35.40
CA GLU A 7 19.73 30.94 35.09
C GLU A 7 19.64 31.20 33.59
N VAL A 8 20.30 30.39 32.78
CA VAL A 8 20.34 30.55 31.30
C VAL A 8 19.28 29.74 30.59
N LEU A 9 18.70 28.73 31.27
CA LEU A 9 17.74 27.77 30.71
C LEU A 9 16.32 28.37 30.65
N ASP A 10 15.60 28.02 29.57
CA ASP A 10 14.17 28.36 29.50
C ASP A 10 13.33 27.44 30.43
N ALA A 11 12.04 27.78 30.61
CA ALA A 11 11.17 27.04 31.53
C ALA A 11 10.99 25.55 31.08
N ASN A 12 10.94 25.25 29.78
CA ASN A 12 10.77 23.89 29.26
C ASN A 12 12.06 23.07 29.44
N GLU A 13 13.21 23.70 29.22
CA GLU A 13 14.54 23.10 29.44
C GLU A 13 14.73 22.74 30.92
N THR A 14 14.37 23.66 31.83
CA THR A 14 14.41 23.47 33.26
C THR A 14 13.51 22.31 33.69
N TYR A 15 12.25 22.25 33.23
CA TYR A 15 11.34 21.15 33.55
C TYR A 15 11.86 19.80 33.07
N LEU A 16 12.44 19.75 31.87
CA LEU A 16 12.97 18.49 31.33
C LEU A 16 14.19 18.01 32.12
N LEU A 17 15.09 18.90 32.49
CA LEU A 17 16.27 18.53 33.31
C LEU A 17 15.86 18.09 34.73
N GLN A 18 14.92 18.79 35.38
CA GLN A 18 14.39 18.38 36.67
C GLN A 18 13.70 17.00 36.60
N ALA A 19 12.95 16.72 35.51
CA ALA A 19 12.36 15.39 35.31
C ALA A 19 13.45 14.32 35.14
N LEU A 20 14.57 14.63 34.48
CA LEU A 20 15.70 13.71 34.32
C LEU A 20 16.53 13.53 35.60
N GLU A 21 16.56 14.51 36.51
CA GLU A 21 17.17 14.35 37.86
C GLU A 21 16.38 13.34 38.70
N VAL A 22 15.06 13.36 38.61
CA VAL A 22 14.17 12.42 39.35
C VAL A 22 14.21 11.03 38.71
N LYS A 23 14.26 10.96 37.37
CA LYS A 23 14.19 9.72 36.62
C LYS A 23 15.21 9.80 35.47
N SER A 24 16.29 9.06 35.60
CA SER A 24 17.44 9.11 34.68
C SER A 24 17.09 8.87 33.19
N LEU A 25 15.86 8.46 32.89
CA LEU A 25 15.34 8.22 31.53
C LEU A 25 13.87 8.65 31.47
N VAL A 26 13.58 9.61 30.59
CA VAL A 26 12.21 10.12 30.34
C VAL A 26 11.84 9.87 28.89
N SER A 27 10.69 9.25 28.66
CA SER A 27 10.19 8.97 27.30
C SER A 27 9.54 10.20 26.69
N LEU A 28 9.50 10.28 25.34
CA LEU A 28 8.82 11.38 24.62
C LEU A 28 7.35 11.55 25.05
N SER A 29 6.65 10.43 25.33
CA SER A 29 5.26 10.47 25.80
C SER A 29 5.11 11.03 27.20
N GLU A 30 6.12 10.90 28.06
CA GLU A 30 6.13 11.54 29.38
C GLU A 30 6.46 13.03 29.26
N ILE A 31 7.33 13.43 28.33
CA ILE A 31 7.64 14.83 28.02
C ILE A 31 6.40 15.57 27.51
N GLU A 32 5.57 14.93 26.68
CA GLU A 32 4.31 15.49 26.18
C GLU A 32 3.32 15.88 27.31
N ALA A 33 3.47 15.33 28.49
CA ALA A 33 2.61 15.65 29.63
C ALA A 33 2.89 17.05 30.26
N PHE A 34 4.09 17.60 30.06
CA PHE A 34 4.48 18.88 30.68
C PHE A 34 5.13 19.87 29.71
N ILE A 35 5.52 19.45 28.47
CA ILE A 35 6.00 20.34 27.40
C ILE A 35 5.07 20.28 26.20
N PRO A 36 4.62 21.42 25.65
CA PRO A 36 3.80 21.44 24.43
C PRO A 36 4.49 20.74 23.24
N LYS A 37 3.78 19.88 22.53
CA LYS A 37 4.29 19.07 21.40
C LYS A 37 5.14 19.85 20.39
N LYS A 38 4.79 21.12 20.14
CA LYS A 38 5.48 21.98 19.17
C LYS A 38 6.87 22.40 19.66
N GLU A 39 7.10 22.39 20.96
CA GLU A 39 8.33 22.90 21.60
C GLU A 39 9.29 21.77 21.97
N ILE A 40 8.81 20.52 22.11
CA ILE A 40 9.64 19.39 22.54
C ILE A 40 10.90 19.25 21.70
N VAL A 41 10.76 19.26 20.36
CA VAL A 41 11.91 19.07 19.44
C VAL A 41 12.94 20.20 19.61
N LYS A 42 12.48 21.45 19.83
CA LYS A 42 13.35 22.61 20.04
C LYS A 42 14.09 22.49 21.37
N THR A 43 13.36 22.22 22.45
CA THR A 43 13.92 22.07 23.81
C THR A 43 14.91 20.91 23.89
N VAL A 44 14.54 19.72 23.36
CA VAL A 44 15.43 18.56 23.35
C VAL A 44 16.70 18.83 22.53
N LYS A 45 16.56 19.49 21.37
CA LYS A 45 17.73 19.82 20.54
C LYS A 45 18.66 20.82 21.23
N ALA A 46 18.15 21.87 21.87
CA ALA A 46 18.95 22.84 22.60
C ALA A 46 19.78 22.14 23.70
N LEU A 47 19.15 21.29 24.51
CA LEU A 47 19.85 20.56 25.57
C LEU A 47 20.86 19.54 25.06
N ILE A 48 20.66 18.97 23.87
CA ILE A 48 21.66 18.11 23.21
C ILE A 48 22.83 18.94 22.70
N ASP A 49 22.56 20.05 22.05
CA ASP A 49 23.59 20.93 21.50
C ASP A 49 24.51 21.47 22.65
N GLU A 50 23.95 21.69 23.84
CA GLU A 50 24.67 22.04 25.06
C GLU A 50 25.30 20.83 25.78
N GLN A 51 25.12 19.61 25.29
CA GLN A 51 25.63 18.37 25.87
C GLN A 51 25.12 18.07 27.30
N LEU A 52 23.95 18.57 27.66
CA LEU A 52 23.32 18.32 28.95
C LEU A 52 22.50 17.04 28.97
N ILE A 53 21.99 16.60 27.84
CA ILE A 53 21.24 15.34 27.71
C ILE A 53 21.74 14.50 26.53
N LEU A 54 21.45 13.22 26.58
CA LEU A 54 21.69 12.28 25.49
C LEU A 54 20.38 11.61 25.09
N ILE A 55 20.22 11.33 23.82
CA ILE A 55 19.12 10.49 23.35
C ILE A 55 19.59 9.02 23.42
N ASP A 56 18.89 8.23 24.21
CA ASP A 56 19.05 6.78 24.21
C ASP A 56 17.95 6.17 23.34
N GLU A 57 18.30 5.83 22.08
CA GLU A 57 17.40 5.11 21.18
C GLU A 57 17.34 3.64 21.55
N LYS A 58 16.61 3.30 22.59
CA LYS A 58 16.26 1.91 22.85
C LYS A 58 15.17 1.48 21.88
N ILE A 59 15.54 0.65 20.92
CA ILE A 59 14.58 -0.12 20.13
C ILE A 59 13.94 -1.13 21.09
N TYR A 60 12.85 -0.72 21.74
CA TYR A 60 12.03 -1.66 22.50
C TYR A 60 11.39 -2.62 21.51
N GLU A 61 11.72 -3.89 21.60
CA GLU A 61 11.00 -4.93 20.89
C GLU A 61 9.58 -5.06 21.43
N LYS A 62 8.70 -4.10 21.07
CA LYS A 62 7.26 -4.19 21.34
C LYS A 62 6.56 -5.26 20.50
N TYR A 63 7.30 -5.84 19.53
CA TYR A 63 6.75 -6.90 18.70
C TYR A 63 6.59 -8.18 19.53
N LYS A 64 5.33 -8.60 19.68
CA LYS A 64 4.98 -9.96 20.13
C LYS A 64 4.36 -10.68 18.94
N ALA A 65 4.91 -11.82 18.58
CA ALA A 65 4.28 -12.69 17.59
C ALA A 65 2.82 -12.97 17.99
N LYS A 66 1.92 -13.05 17.01
CA LYS A 66 0.53 -13.43 17.31
C LYS A 66 0.50 -14.90 17.68
N GLU A 67 0.23 -15.17 18.93
CA GLU A 67 0.02 -16.54 19.42
C GLU A 67 -1.47 -16.88 19.35
N VAL A 68 -1.77 -18.03 18.77
CA VAL A 68 -3.12 -18.60 18.71
C VAL A 68 -3.14 -19.85 19.56
N ALA A 69 -4.13 -19.93 20.43
CA ALA A 69 -4.33 -21.09 21.29
C ALA A 69 -4.97 -22.24 20.50
N TYR A 70 -4.40 -23.42 20.67
CA TYR A 70 -4.86 -24.68 20.10
C TYR A 70 -5.10 -25.69 21.19
N LEU A 71 -5.98 -26.67 20.89
CA LEU A 71 -6.35 -27.74 21.82
C LEU A 71 -5.86 -29.08 21.25
N LYS A 72 -5.38 -29.95 22.12
CA LYS A 72 -5.00 -31.32 21.80
C LYS A 72 -5.40 -32.25 22.92
N ILE A 73 -5.88 -33.44 22.57
CA ILE A 73 -6.05 -34.58 23.48
C ILE A 73 -4.85 -35.50 23.25
N ASP A 74 -4.17 -35.91 24.34
CA ASP A 74 -3.06 -36.84 24.28
C ASP A 74 -3.56 -38.23 23.88
N GLU A 75 -2.93 -38.85 22.89
CA GLU A 75 -3.29 -40.18 22.43
C GLU A 75 -3.19 -41.27 23.50
N ASN A 76 -2.27 -41.09 24.47
CA ASN A 76 -2.13 -42.02 25.62
C ASN A 76 -3.38 -42.08 26.50
N ILE A 77 -4.20 -41.01 26.50
CA ILE A 77 -5.43 -40.95 27.30
C ILE A 77 -6.56 -41.79 26.66
N LEU A 78 -6.50 -42.04 25.34
CA LEU A 78 -7.55 -42.74 24.60
C LEU A 78 -7.71 -44.22 25.01
N GLY A 79 -6.67 -44.81 25.59
CA GLY A 79 -6.73 -46.17 26.11
C GLY A 79 -7.73 -46.36 27.25
N ASN A 80 -8.05 -45.29 28.02
CA ASN A 80 -8.94 -45.31 29.19
C ASN A 80 -10.21 -44.47 28.97
N LEU A 81 -10.67 -44.37 27.71
CA LEU A 81 -11.79 -43.49 27.34
C LEU A 81 -13.08 -43.74 28.14
N SER A 82 -13.39 -45.01 28.47
CA SER A 82 -14.57 -45.38 29.26
C SER A 82 -14.54 -44.81 30.66
N GLU A 83 -13.38 -44.87 31.34
CA GLU A 83 -13.20 -44.34 32.69
C GLU A 83 -13.28 -42.80 32.73
N ILE A 84 -12.69 -42.17 31.68
CA ILE A 84 -12.75 -40.71 31.54
C ILE A 84 -14.19 -40.25 31.34
N LEU A 85 -14.96 -40.87 30.49
CA LEU A 85 -16.36 -40.55 30.23
C LEU A 85 -17.23 -40.80 31.48
N GLN A 86 -16.89 -41.78 32.31
CA GLN A 86 -17.52 -42.05 33.59
C GLN A 86 -17.19 -40.94 34.60
N SER A 87 -15.94 -40.47 34.68
CA SER A 87 -15.52 -39.39 35.56
C SER A 87 -16.19 -38.03 35.23
N LEU A 88 -16.58 -37.85 33.96
CA LEU A 88 -17.25 -36.64 33.47
C LEU A 88 -18.77 -36.71 33.53
N THR A 89 -19.37 -37.77 34.07
CA THR A 89 -20.84 -38.00 34.07
C THR A 89 -21.59 -36.88 34.82
N LYS A 90 -20.99 -36.35 35.88
CA LYS A 90 -21.54 -35.23 36.67
C LYS A 90 -21.31 -33.86 36.02
N ALA A 91 -20.42 -33.75 35.03
CA ALA A 91 -20.06 -32.52 34.39
C ALA A 91 -20.41 -32.53 32.87
N LYS A 92 -21.71 -32.60 32.59
CA LYS A 92 -22.26 -32.86 31.24
C LYS A 92 -21.65 -31.98 30.15
N LYS A 93 -21.52 -30.67 30.38
CA LYS A 93 -20.91 -29.71 29.44
C LYS A 93 -19.41 -29.95 29.18
N GLN A 94 -18.66 -30.41 30.21
CA GLN A 94 -17.26 -30.80 30.02
C GLN A 94 -17.15 -32.08 29.19
N LYS A 95 -18.05 -33.05 29.44
CA LYS A 95 -18.12 -34.29 28.65
C LYS A 95 -18.41 -34.00 27.18
N ASP A 96 -19.41 -33.16 26.89
CA ASP A 96 -19.80 -32.79 25.54
C ASP A 96 -18.64 -32.07 24.84
N LEU A 97 -17.96 -31.11 25.49
CA LEU A 97 -16.80 -30.42 24.94
C LEU A 97 -15.64 -31.38 24.65
N PHE A 98 -15.34 -32.31 25.58
CA PHE A 98 -14.31 -33.32 25.38
C PHE A 98 -14.57 -34.19 24.16
N LEU A 99 -15.80 -34.68 23.98
CA LEU A 99 -16.21 -35.50 22.83
C LEU A 99 -16.13 -34.69 21.52
N THR A 100 -16.54 -33.44 21.53
CA THR A 100 -16.45 -32.56 20.35
C THR A 100 -14.99 -32.32 19.93
N ILE A 101 -14.07 -32.10 20.89
CA ILE A 101 -12.64 -31.95 20.61
C ILE A 101 -12.06 -33.26 20.06
N LEU A 102 -12.45 -34.41 20.64
CA LEU A 102 -11.98 -35.73 20.22
C LEU A 102 -12.42 -36.05 18.78
N GLU A 103 -13.68 -35.81 18.46
CA GLU A 103 -14.22 -36.00 17.10
C GLU A 103 -13.51 -35.10 16.09
N ALA A 104 -13.31 -33.81 16.45
CA ALA A 104 -12.58 -32.89 15.61
C ALA A 104 -11.12 -33.34 15.39
N GLN A 105 -10.45 -33.87 16.42
CA GLN A 105 -9.07 -34.36 16.31
C GLN A 105 -8.94 -35.60 15.39
N GLN A 106 -9.97 -36.44 15.35
CA GLN A 106 -9.99 -37.60 14.49
C GLN A 106 -10.35 -37.31 13.04
N THR A 107 -11.14 -36.27 12.81
CA THR A 107 -11.64 -35.91 11.47
C THR A 107 -10.79 -34.87 10.74
N GLN A 108 -10.06 -34.01 11.48
CA GLN A 108 -9.28 -32.92 10.93
C GLN A 108 -7.78 -33.23 11.03
N ASN A 109 -7.09 -33.21 9.88
CA ASN A 109 -5.62 -33.35 9.81
C ASN A 109 -4.85 -32.04 10.17
N GLN A 110 -5.50 -31.10 10.84
CA GLN A 110 -4.94 -29.78 11.18
C GLN A 110 -5.06 -29.51 12.68
N PRO A 111 -4.18 -28.67 13.24
CA PRO A 111 -4.29 -28.24 14.63
C PRO A 111 -5.64 -27.58 14.95
N LEU A 112 -6.29 -27.99 16.04
CA LEU A 112 -7.63 -27.54 16.42
C LEU A 112 -7.55 -26.19 17.13
N ARG A 113 -8.08 -25.12 16.53
CA ARG A 113 -8.09 -23.80 17.15
C ARG A 113 -9.06 -23.77 18.33
N LYS A 114 -8.63 -23.20 19.46
CA LYS A 114 -9.48 -23.02 20.64
C LYS A 114 -10.77 -22.26 20.33
N SER A 115 -10.70 -21.19 19.51
CA SER A 115 -11.86 -20.33 19.19
C SER A 115 -13.01 -21.07 18.53
N GLN A 116 -12.74 -22.04 17.65
CA GLN A 116 -13.77 -22.77 16.90
C GLN A 116 -14.80 -23.50 17.78
N PHE A 117 -14.40 -23.87 19.03
CA PHE A 117 -15.28 -24.56 19.97
C PHE A 117 -16.18 -23.60 20.78
N PHE A 118 -15.94 -22.30 20.68
CA PHE A 118 -16.66 -21.28 21.46
C PHE A 118 -17.53 -20.35 20.61
N GLU A 119 -17.42 -20.42 19.28
CA GLU A 119 -18.14 -19.53 18.35
C GLU A 119 -19.67 -19.64 18.46
N ASN A 120 -20.18 -20.83 18.75
CA ASN A 120 -21.61 -21.09 18.85
C ASN A 120 -22.20 -20.81 20.26
N GLY A 121 -21.40 -20.32 21.22
CA GLY A 121 -21.85 -20.02 22.59
C GLY A 121 -22.30 -21.24 23.41
N VAL A 122 -22.16 -22.48 22.92
CA VAL A 122 -22.53 -23.72 23.60
C VAL A 122 -21.60 -24.03 24.76
N PHE A 123 -20.31 -23.75 24.59
CA PHE A 123 -19.25 -23.93 25.53
C PHE A 123 -18.65 -22.59 25.97
N ASN A 124 -18.03 -22.59 27.16
CA ASN A 124 -17.35 -21.42 27.69
C ASN A 124 -15.97 -21.79 28.28
N ALA A 125 -15.19 -20.77 28.64
CA ALA A 125 -13.82 -20.95 29.14
C ALA A 125 -13.75 -21.81 30.43
N SER A 126 -14.77 -21.80 31.27
CA SER A 126 -14.78 -22.61 32.51
C SER A 126 -14.91 -24.11 32.23
N HIS A 127 -15.63 -24.50 31.18
CA HIS A 127 -15.73 -25.90 30.77
C HIS A 127 -14.38 -26.43 30.28
N LEU A 128 -13.64 -25.65 29.50
CA LEU A 128 -12.31 -26.02 29.04
C LEU A 128 -11.30 -26.06 30.18
N ARG A 129 -11.33 -25.05 31.07
CA ARG A 129 -10.43 -25.00 32.22
C ARG A 129 -10.56 -26.25 33.09
N GLY A 130 -11.79 -26.72 33.33
CA GLY A 130 -12.00 -27.94 34.08
C GLY A 130 -11.50 -29.22 33.38
N LEU A 131 -11.39 -29.25 32.02
CA LEU A 131 -10.77 -30.33 31.29
C LEU A 131 -9.25 -30.26 31.33
N VAL A 132 -8.67 -29.04 31.25
CA VAL A 132 -7.23 -28.81 31.36
C VAL A 132 -6.72 -29.14 32.78
N GLU A 133 -7.42 -28.71 33.82
CA GLU A 133 -7.08 -29.03 35.24
C GLU A 133 -7.09 -30.54 35.48
N LYS A 134 -7.91 -31.32 34.78
CA LYS A 134 -7.96 -32.77 34.80
C LYS A 134 -6.94 -33.46 33.88
N ASN A 135 -6.09 -32.69 33.22
CA ASN A 135 -5.12 -33.15 32.20
C ASN A 135 -5.76 -33.96 31.04
N LEU A 136 -7.05 -33.71 30.73
CA LEU A 136 -7.76 -34.39 29.64
C LEU A 136 -7.60 -33.68 28.29
N VAL A 137 -7.36 -32.37 28.35
CA VAL A 137 -7.12 -31.55 27.17
C VAL A 137 -5.91 -30.65 27.46
N GLN A 138 -4.99 -30.62 26.54
CA GLN A 138 -3.82 -29.71 26.56
C GLN A 138 -4.10 -28.49 25.72
N GLU A 139 -3.94 -27.30 26.31
CA GLU A 139 -3.91 -26.04 25.60
C GLU A 139 -2.46 -25.69 25.27
N TYR A 140 -2.15 -25.41 24.00
CA TYR A 140 -0.83 -25.01 23.54
C TYR A 140 -0.93 -23.85 22.56
N TYR A 141 0.14 -23.11 22.40
CA TYR A 141 0.19 -21.91 21.61
C TYR A 141 1.10 -22.09 20.42
N LEU A 142 0.58 -21.78 19.21
CA LEU A 142 1.38 -21.70 18.00
C LEU A 142 1.44 -20.25 17.54
N GLN A 143 2.62 -19.84 17.13
CA GLN A 143 2.78 -18.56 16.46
C GLN A 143 2.10 -18.62 15.11
N LYS A 144 1.18 -17.69 14.86
CA LYS A 144 0.49 -17.56 13.59
C LYS A 144 0.86 -16.25 12.94
N ASP A 145 1.22 -16.33 11.67
CA ASP A 145 1.42 -15.15 10.86
C ASP A 145 0.13 -14.31 10.83
N ARG A 146 0.26 -13.00 10.97
CA ARG A 146 -0.87 -12.05 10.88
C ARG A 146 -1.33 -11.87 9.46
N ILE A 147 -0.42 -12.14 8.51
CA ILE A 147 -0.68 -12.07 7.08
C ILE A 147 -1.21 -13.44 6.67
N GLU A 148 -2.44 -13.48 6.18
CA GLU A 148 -3.05 -14.70 5.66
C GLU A 148 -2.38 -15.06 4.32
N THR A 149 -1.92 -16.31 4.21
CA THR A 149 -1.38 -16.88 2.98
C THR A 149 -2.46 -17.72 2.28
N TYR A 150 -2.51 -17.62 0.96
CA TYR A 150 -3.43 -18.40 0.14
C TYR A 150 -3.01 -19.88 0.09
N GLU A 151 -3.96 -20.80 0.33
CA GLU A 151 -3.78 -22.24 0.27
C GLU A 151 -4.61 -22.84 -0.90
N GLY A 152 -4.36 -22.44 -2.15
CA GLY A 152 -5.09 -22.91 -3.32
C GLY A 152 -4.20 -23.68 -4.31
N GLU A 153 -4.84 -24.41 -5.28
CA GLU A 153 -4.15 -25.17 -6.32
C GLU A 153 -3.41 -24.25 -7.31
N ILE A 154 -2.27 -24.74 -7.82
CA ILE A 154 -1.39 -24.05 -8.77
C ILE A 154 -1.97 -24.19 -10.17
N GLU A 155 -2.32 -23.09 -10.83
CA GLU A 155 -2.61 -23.07 -12.26
C GLU A 155 -1.31 -22.93 -13.07
N ASN A 156 -1.12 -23.77 -14.08
CA ASN A 156 -0.01 -23.62 -15.03
C ASN A 156 -0.18 -22.33 -15.83
N LEU A 157 0.94 -21.65 -16.07
CA LEU A 157 0.96 -20.48 -16.96
C LEU A 157 0.63 -20.91 -18.40
N GLU A 158 -0.20 -20.15 -19.09
CA GLU A 158 -0.41 -20.29 -20.52
C GLU A 158 0.91 -20.06 -21.25
N LYS A 159 1.10 -20.71 -22.40
CA LYS A 159 2.29 -20.52 -23.24
C LYS A 159 2.36 -19.06 -23.74
N LEU A 160 3.55 -18.53 -23.80
CA LEU A 160 3.79 -17.21 -24.38
C LEU A 160 3.44 -17.20 -25.88
N SER A 161 2.93 -16.09 -26.38
CA SER A 161 2.78 -15.86 -27.82
C SER A 161 4.15 -15.56 -28.44
N GLU A 162 4.27 -15.72 -29.75
CA GLU A 162 5.52 -15.40 -30.50
C GLU A 162 6.03 -13.98 -30.22
N VAL A 163 5.11 -13.00 -30.12
CA VAL A 163 5.44 -11.62 -29.81
C VAL A 163 5.99 -11.48 -28.38
N GLN A 164 5.43 -12.23 -27.44
CA GLN A 164 5.91 -12.24 -26.06
C GLN A 164 7.25 -12.95 -25.92
N GLU A 165 7.48 -14.05 -26.64
CA GLU A 165 8.77 -14.76 -26.67
C GLU A 165 9.88 -13.86 -27.23
N LYS A 166 9.59 -13.12 -28.31
CA LYS A 166 10.51 -12.13 -28.85
C LYS A 166 10.82 -11.03 -27.83
N ALA A 167 9.80 -10.48 -27.19
CA ALA A 167 10.00 -9.47 -26.15
C ALA A 167 10.80 -10.00 -24.96
N LEU A 168 10.59 -11.23 -24.53
CA LEU A 168 11.37 -11.88 -23.49
C LEU A 168 12.85 -12.01 -23.89
N THR A 169 13.11 -12.36 -25.15
CA THR A 169 14.46 -12.42 -25.70
C THR A 169 15.12 -11.04 -25.67
N GLU A 170 14.42 -9.98 -26.10
CA GLU A 170 14.93 -8.61 -26.05
C GLU A 170 15.20 -8.11 -24.61
N ILE A 171 14.38 -8.53 -23.62
CA ILE A 171 14.62 -8.26 -22.19
C ILE A 171 15.93 -8.93 -21.75
N ASN A 172 16.14 -10.19 -22.13
CA ASN A 172 17.32 -10.96 -21.76
C ASN A 172 18.60 -10.36 -22.38
N GLU A 173 18.54 -9.93 -23.64
CA GLU A 173 19.63 -9.19 -24.30
C GLU A 173 19.97 -7.91 -23.52
N GLY A 174 18.96 -7.11 -23.15
CA GLY A 174 19.16 -5.90 -22.34
C GLY A 174 19.83 -6.18 -21.02
N PHE A 175 19.44 -7.24 -20.35
CA PHE A 175 20.06 -7.67 -19.09
C PHE A 175 21.49 -8.17 -19.28
N HIS A 176 21.77 -8.88 -20.35
CA HIS A 176 23.13 -9.31 -20.70
C HIS A 176 24.04 -8.11 -20.97
N ASP A 177 23.54 -7.08 -21.64
CA ASP A 177 24.24 -5.83 -21.93
C ASP A 177 24.39 -4.92 -20.68
N GLY A 178 23.99 -5.38 -19.51
CA GLY A 178 24.05 -4.62 -18.26
C GLY A 178 23.01 -3.51 -18.14
N LYS A 179 22.03 -3.45 -19.04
CA LYS A 179 21.00 -2.41 -19.04
C LYS A 179 19.74 -2.85 -18.33
N ASN A 180 19.07 -1.89 -17.70
CA ASN A 180 17.67 -2.05 -17.28
C ASN A 180 16.74 -1.88 -18.47
N VAL A 181 15.50 -2.36 -18.36
CA VAL A 181 14.55 -2.46 -19.47
C VAL A 181 13.39 -1.51 -19.28
N LEU A 182 13.01 -0.78 -20.34
CA LEU A 182 11.69 -0.16 -20.46
C LEU A 182 10.80 -1.06 -21.31
N LEU A 183 9.84 -1.74 -20.66
CA LEU A 183 8.84 -2.57 -21.30
C LEU A 183 7.59 -1.73 -21.63
N HIS A 184 7.53 -1.21 -22.83
CA HIS A 184 6.40 -0.45 -23.35
C HIS A 184 5.41 -1.40 -24.02
N GLY A 185 4.32 -1.70 -23.35
CA GLY A 185 3.31 -2.62 -23.91
C GLY A 185 1.91 -2.03 -23.82
N VAL A 186 1.16 -2.09 -24.90
CA VAL A 186 -0.24 -1.62 -24.92
C VAL A 186 -1.06 -2.33 -23.83
N THR A 187 -2.20 -1.75 -23.47
CA THR A 187 -3.10 -2.39 -22.47
C THR A 187 -3.51 -3.77 -22.96
N SER A 188 -3.46 -4.78 -22.08
CA SER A 188 -3.73 -6.19 -22.40
C SER A 188 -2.74 -6.83 -23.38
N SER A 189 -1.51 -6.33 -23.49
CA SER A 189 -0.45 -6.96 -24.29
C SER A 189 0.21 -8.17 -23.60
N GLY A 190 -0.13 -8.41 -22.35
CA GLY A 190 0.44 -9.52 -21.57
C GLY A 190 1.79 -9.19 -20.89
N LYS A 191 2.09 -7.92 -20.61
CA LYS A 191 3.26 -7.54 -19.79
C LYS A 191 3.41 -8.38 -18.52
N THR A 192 2.28 -8.69 -17.89
CA THR A 192 2.22 -9.53 -16.68
C THR A 192 2.83 -10.91 -16.88
N HIS A 193 2.64 -11.55 -18.04
CA HIS A 193 3.26 -12.86 -18.34
C HIS A 193 4.78 -12.76 -18.35
N LEU A 194 5.33 -11.72 -18.97
CA LEU A 194 6.78 -11.48 -18.99
C LEU A 194 7.35 -11.21 -17.60
N TYR A 195 6.58 -10.52 -16.74
CA TYR A 195 6.97 -10.35 -15.34
C TYR A 195 7.03 -11.68 -14.62
N LEU A 196 6.03 -12.54 -14.78
CA LEU A 196 5.98 -13.86 -14.14
C LEU A 196 7.16 -14.73 -14.57
N GLU A 197 7.48 -14.79 -15.87
CA GLU A 197 8.66 -15.49 -16.38
C GLU A 197 9.97 -14.99 -15.74
N LYS A 198 10.13 -13.68 -15.66
CA LYS A 198 11.34 -13.10 -15.05
C LYS A 198 11.40 -13.27 -13.53
N ILE A 199 10.24 -13.30 -12.86
CA ILE A 199 10.15 -13.64 -11.43
C ILE A 199 10.60 -15.08 -11.23
N GLU A 200 10.07 -16.03 -12.02
CA GLU A 200 10.41 -17.45 -11.92
C GLU A 200 11.90 -17.70 -12.12
N GLU A 201 12.47 -17.14 -13.17
CA GLU A 201 13.90 -17.25 -13.45
C GLU A 201 14.74 -16.69 -12.28
N THR A 202 14.34 -15.54 -11.72
CA THR A 202 15.05 -14.90 -10.62
C THR A 202 15.02 -15.75 -9.34
N ILE A 203 13.84 -16.31 -9.02
CA ILE A 203 13.65 -17.18 -7.85
C ILE A 203 14.43 -18.49 -8.03
N ALA A 204 14.42 -19.10 -9.23
CA ALA A 204 15.18 -20.30 -9.54
C ALA A 204 16.69 -20.10 -9.33
N ASN A 205 17.18 -18.88 -9.56
CA ASN A 205 18.57 -18.46 -9.29
C ASN A 205 18.83 -18.10 -7.81
N GLY A 206 17.89 -18.37 -6.89
CA GLY A 206 18.02 -18.13 -5.44
C GLY A 206 17.97 -16.66 -5.03
N LYS A 207 17.52 -15.76 -5.91
CA LYS A 207 17.46 -14.31 -5.66
C LYS A 207 16.07 -13.84 -5.28
N ASN A 208 15.98 -12.67 -4.62
CA ASN A 208 14.73 -12.04 -4.26
C ASN A 208 14.21 -11.13 -5.39
N VAL A 209 12.91 -10.92 -5.38
CA VAL A 209 12.20 -10.03 -6.31
C VAL A 209 11.46 -8.95 -5.55
N LEU A 210 11.60 -7.70 -5.98
CA LEU A 210 10.74 -6.59 -5.57
C LEU A 210 9.81 -6.22 -6.72
N PHE A 211 8.50 -6.32 -6.48
CA PHE A 211 7.49 -5.92 -7.43
C PHE A 211 6.76 -4.68 -6.91
N LEU A 212 7.04 -3.53 -7.51
CA LEU A 212 6.45 -2.25 -7.18
C LEU A 212 5.17 -2.01 -7.97
N LEU A 213 4.11 -1.65 -7.27
CA LEU A 213 2.82 -1.27 -7.81
C LEU A 213 2.41 0.11 -7.27
N PRO A 214 1.74 0.97 -8.06
CA PRO A 214 1.25 2.25 -7.58
C PRO A 214 0.17 2.08 -6.50
N GLU A 215 -0.76 1.14 -6.71
CA GLU A 215 -1.77 0.72 -5.73
C GLU A 215 -1.99 -0.79 -5.80
N ILE A 216 -1.91 -1.47 -4.64
CA ILE A 216 -2.06 -2.93 -4.56
C ILE A 216 -3.47 -3.41 -4.96
N ALA A 217 -4.49 -2.54 -4.87
CA ALA A 217 -5.87 -2.91 -5.16
C ALA A 217 -6.16 -3.22 -6.65
N LEU A 218 -5.35 -2.71 -7.58
CA LEU A 218 -5.62 -2.81 -9.02
C LEU A 218 -5.16 -4.13 -9.66
N THR A 219 -4.40 -4.95 -8.97
CA THR A 219 -3.71 -6.12 -9.54
C THR A 219 -4.08 -7.45 -8.87
N LYS A 220 -5.34 -7.59 -8.44
CA LYS A 220 -5.81 -8.83 -7.76
C LYS A 220 -5.43 -10.12 -8.51
N GLN A 221 -5.51 -10.13 -9.83
CA GLN A 221 -5.22 -11.33 -10.63
C GLN A 221 -3.75 -11.77 -10.54
N ILE A 222 -2.80 -10.83 -10.64
CA ILE A 222 -1.37 -11.18 -10.52
C ILE A 222 -1.03 -11.61 -9.09
N ILE A 223 -1.61 -10.93 -8.09
CA ILE A 223 -1.46 -11.29 -6.68
C ILE A 223 -1.94 -12.72 -6.45
N GLN A 224 -3.14 -13.04 -6.87
CA GLN A 224 -3.72 -14.38 -6.70
C GLN A 224 -2.87 -15.47 -7.39
N ARG A 225 -2.33 -15.21 -8.60
CA ARG A 225 -1.44 -16.15 -9.30
C ARG A 225 -0.13 -16.39 -8.52
N LEU A 226 0.47 -15.32 -8.01
CA LEU A 226 1.70 -15.42 -7.22
C LEU A 226 1.46 -16.06 -5.85
N GLU A 227 0.32 -15.76 -5.20
CA GLU A 227 -0.07 -16.39 -3.93
C GLU A 227 -0.26 -17.91 -4.10
N LYS A 228 -0.95 -18.34 -5.15
CA LYS A 228 -1.14 -19.75 -5.47
C LYS A 228 0.20 -20.47 -5.65
N LYS A 229 1.16 -19.86 -6.32
CA LYS A 229 2.43 -20.49 -6.67
C LYS A 229 3.47 -20.45 -5.55
N TYR A 230 3.59 -19.31 -4.87
CA TYR A 230 4.69 -19.06 -3.94
C TYR A 230 4.27 -19.06 -2.46
N GLY A 231 2.98 -19.00 -2.17
CA GLY A 231 2.45 -19.10 -0.81
C GLY A 231 3.19 -18.26 0.21
N LYS A 232 3.81 -18.90 1.20
CA LYS A 232 4.55 -18.23 2.29
C LYS A 232 5.79 -17.43 1.85
N GLN A 233 6.31 -17.68 0.64
CA GLN A 233 7.46 -16.93 0.10
C GLN A 233 7.06 -15.59 -0.52
N LEU A 234 5.75 -15.31 -0.63
CA LEU A 234 5.22 -14.04 -1.09
C LEU A 234 4.91 -13.13 0.10
N GLY A 235 5.36 -11.91 0.02
CA GLY A 235 5.08 -10.87 1.03
C GLY A 235 4.44 -9.64 0.41
N PHE A 236 3.69 -8.91 1.23
CA PHE A 236 3.04 -7.64 0.85
C PHE A 236 3.51 -6.52 1.77
N TYR A 237 3.79 -5.34 1.21
CA TYR A 237 4.16 -4.18 2.01
C TYR A 237 3.52 -2.90 1.49
N HIS A 238 2.59 -2.33 2.26
CA HIS A 238 1.84 -1.13 1.88
C HIS A 238 1.39 -0.34 3.11
N GLN A 239 0.89 0.88 2.89
CA GLN A 239 0.53 1.82 3.97
C GLN A 239 -0.61 1.33 4.89
N LYS A 240 -1.51 0.46 4.39
CA LYS A 240 -2.65 -0.07 5.18
C LYS A 240 -2.24 -1.15 6.18
N LEU A 241 -1.02 -1.67 6.11
CA LEU A 241 -0.51 -2.60 7.11
C LEU A 241 -0.37 -1.91 8.47
N THR A 242 -0.76 -2.61 9.52
CA THR A 242 -0.48 -2.19 10.89
C THR A 242 1.03 -2.21 11.17
N ASP A 243 1.48 -1.50 12.18
CA ASP A 243 2.91 -1.45 12.51
C ASP A 243 3.48 -2.82 12.88
N PHE A 244 2.67 -3.68 13.51
CA PHE A 244 3.06 -5.06 13.79
C PHE A 244 3.22 -5.92 12.54
N GLU A 245 2.34 -5.79 11.57
CA GLU A 245 2.45 -6.47 10.27
C GLU A 245 3.68 -5.98 9.49
N LYS A 246 3.95 -4.68 9.50
CA LYS A 246 5.18 -4.11 8.89
C LYS A 246 6.45 -4.69 9.50
N VAL A 247 6.49 -4.81 10.84
CA VAL A 247 7.63 -5.44 11.54
C VAL A 247 7.74 -6.91 11.20
N GLU A 248 6.62 -7.64 11.06
CA GLU A 248 6.62 -9.04 10.65
C GLU A 248 7.20 -9.22 9.25
N VAL A 249 6.74 -8.42 8.25
CA VAL A 249 7.32 -8.44 6.89
C VAL A 249 8.80 -8.10 6.93
N TRP A 250 9.21 -7.08 7.68
CA TRP A 250 10.60 -6.68 7.82
C TRP A 250 11.49 -7.83 8.34
N ARG A 251 11.03 -8.54 9.38
CA ARG A 251 11.74 -9.71 9.95
C ARG A 251 11.84 -10.85 8.94
N LYS A 252 10.74 -11.18 8.26
CA LYS A 252 10.71 -12.22 7.23
C LYS A 252 11.63 -11.89 6.05
N MET A 253 11.71 -10.62 5.65
CA MET A 253 12.68 -10.16 4.64
C MET A 253 14.12 -10.31 5.14
N LYS A 254 14.40 -9.86 6.36
CA LYS A 254 15.72 -10.00 6.99
C LYS A 254 16.16 -11.46 7.10
N ASN A 255 15.25 -12.38 7.38
CA ASN A 255 15.51 -13.82 7.48
C ASN A 255 15.50 -14.53 6.11
N ASN A 256 15.29 -13.79 5.02
CA ASN A 256 15.16 -14.33 3.66
C ASN A 256 14.03 -15.38 3.48
N GLU A 257 12.99 -15.29 4.30
CA GLU A 257 11.78 -16.13 4.21
C GLU A 257 10.87 -15.69 3.07
N ILE A 258 10.77 -14.37 2.81
CA ILE A 258 10.07 -13.80 1.67
C ILE A 258 11.04 -13.73 0.48
N LYS A 259 10.65 -14.33 -0.64
CA LYS A 259 11.39 -14.31 -1.90
C LYS A 259 10.85 -13.28 -2.88
N ILE A 260 9.55 -13.06 -2.87
CA ILE A 260 8.85 -12.08 -3.69
C ILE A 260 8.17 -11.08 -2.76
N LEU A 261 8.52 -9.82 -2.87
CA LEU A 261 7.87 -8.74 -2.15
C LEU A 261 7.06 -7.89 -3.11
N ILE A 262 5.75 -7.86 -2.95
CA ILE A 262 4.86 -6.93 -3.65
C ILE A 262 4.62 -5.71 -2.74
N GLY A 263 4.86 -4.52 -3.26
CA GLY A 263 4.67 -3.36 -2.42
C GLY A 263 4.56 -2.04 -3.16
N THR A 264 4.28 -1.01 -2.38
CA THR A 264 4.30 0.37 -2.81
C THR A 264 5.68 0.99 -2.55
N ARG A 265 5.86 2.26 -2.85
CA ARG A 265 7.14 2.99 -2.72
C ARG A 265 7.93 2.74 -1.43
N SER A 266 7.26 2.54 -0.30
CA SER A 266 7.93 2.32 1.00
C SER A 266 8.62 0.96 1.12
N SER A 267 8.26 -0.01 0.28
CA SER A 267 8.90 -1.33 0.26
C SER A 267 10.37 -1.32 -0.21
N LEU A 268 10.80 -0.24 -0.86
CA LEU A 268 12.21 -0.03 -1.25
C LEU A 268 13.19 -0.05 -0.06
N PHE A 269 12.71 0.28 1.15
CA PHE A 269 13.56 0.38 2.34
C PHE A 269 13.59 -0.89 3.20
N LEU A 270 13.06 -1.99 2.69
CA LEU A 270 13.11 -3.27 3.39
C LEU A 270 14.50 -3.96 3.22
N PRO A 271 14.90 -4.81 4.18
CA PRO A 271 16.24 -5.41 4.20
C PRO A 271 16.33 -6.62 3.27
N PHE A 272 16.47 -6.38 1.98
CA PHE A 272 16.73 -7.45 1.01
C PHE A 272 18.08 -8.10 1.26
N GLN A 273 18.15 -9.45 1.19
CA GLN A 273 19.41 -10.16 1.35
C GLN A 273 20.12 -10.40 0.01
N ASN A 274 19.34 -10.76 -1.02
CA ASN A 274 19.87 -11.10 -2.34
C ASN A 274 18.92 -10.66 -3.45
N LEU A 275 18.73 -9.34 -3.57
CA LEU A 275 17.82 -8.76 -4.57
C LEU A 275 18.38 -8.99 -5.98
N GLY A 276 17.58 -9.62 -6.85
CA GLY A 276 17.97 -9.94 -8.24
C GLY A 276 17.15 -9.24 -9.29
N LEU A 277 15.91 -8.89 -8.96
CA LEU A 277 15.00 -8.25 -9.90
C LEU A 277 14.11 -7.23 -9.21
N ILE A 278 13.94 -6.07 -9.85
CA ILE A 278 12.94 -5.07 -9.47
C ILE A 278 12.00 -4.88 -10.66
N ILE A 279 10.72 -5.05 -10.45
CA ILE A 279 9.68 -4.74 -11.43
C ILE A 279 8.94 -3.50 -10.95
N ILE A 280 8.78 -2.52 -11.81
CA ILE A 280 8.05 -1.28 -11.55
C ILE A 280 6.93 -1.22 -12.58
N ASP A 281 5.75 -1.68 -12.20
CA ASP A 281 4.59 -1.64 -13.10
C ASP A 281 3.91 -0.27 -13.05
N GLU A 282 3.33 0.14 -14.16
CA GLU A 282 2.78 1.48 -14.38
C GLU A 282 3.77 2.59 -13.95
N GLU A 283 5.03 2.51 -14.43
CA GLU A 283 6.16 3.35 -14.00
C GLU A 283 5.91 4.86 -14.10
N HIS A 284 4.93 5.24 -14.92
CA HIS A 284 4.51 6.63 -15.14
C HIS A 284 3.61 7.18 -14.03
N ASP A 285 3.09 6.31 -13.13
CA ASP A 285 2.10 6.71 -12.15
C ASP A 285 2.65 7.73 -11.14
N ALA A 286 1.84 8.76 -10.87
CA ALA A 286 2.19 9.85 -9.95
C ALA A 286 2.40 9.37 -8.51
N ALA A 287 1.88 8.19 -8.11
CA ALA A 287 2.07 7.62 -6.78
C ALA A 287 3.55 7.31 -6.47
N TYR A 288 4.39 7.10 -7.50
CA TYR A 288 5.83 6.93 -7.33
C TYR A 288 6.56 8.23 -6.99
N LYS A 289 5.96 9.39 -7.28
CA LYS A 289 6.51 10.72 -6.97
C LYS A 289 5.53 11.49 -6.09
N PRO A 290 5.50 11.25 -4.77
CA PRO A 290 4.54 11.87 -3.88
C PRO A 290 4.76 13.38 -3.82
N ARG A 291 3.67 14.12 -3.75
CA ARG A 291 3.68 15.57 -3.57
C ARG A 291 3.63 15.97 -2.09
N GLU A 292 3.26 15.04 -1.21
CA GLU A 292 3.08 15.24 0.22
C GLU A 292 3.89 14.22 1.03
N GLY A 293 4.34 14.63 2.21
CA GLY A 293 5.13 13.81 3.13
C GLY A 293 6.63 13.90 2.87
N LYS A 294 7.42 13.84 3.94
CA LYS A 294 8.90 13.80 3.88
C LYS A 294 9.40 12.40 4.24
N PRO A 295 10.51 11.95 3.67
CA PRO A 295 11.32 12.58 2.63
C PRO A 295 10.68 12.50 1.24
N PHE A 296 10.92 13.53 0.42
CA PHE A 296 10.52 13.53 -0.98
C PHE A 296 11.53 12.74 -1.81
N PHE A 297 11.08 11.68 -2.46
CA PHE A 297 11.90 10.90 -3.39
C PHE A 297 11.02 10.33 -4.50
N ASN A 298 11.61 10.11 -5.68
CA ASN A 298 10.96 9.37 -6.75
C ASN A 298 11.28 7.88 -6.55
N ALA A 299 10.24 7.07 -6.30
CA ALA A 299 10.43 5.65 -6.03
C ALA A 299 10.99 4.88 -7.25
N LYS A 300 10.68 5.30 -8.46
CA LYS A 300 11.27 4.74 -9.68
C LYS A 300 12.79 4.95 -9.73
N ASP A 301 13.23 6.19 -9.50
CA ASP A 301 14.64 6.52 -9.53
C ASP A 301 15.39 5.82 -8.38
N ALA A 302 14.78 5.80 -7.18
CA ALA A 302 15.32 5.08 -6.04
C ALA A 302 15.43 3.57 -6.29
N ALA A 303 14.44 2.98 -7.00
CA ALA A 303 14.47 1.57 -7.38
C ALA A 303 15.62 1.26 -8.35
N LEU A 304 15.92 2.14 -9.30
CA LEU A 304 17.06 1.99 -10.20
C LEU A 304 18.40 2.11 -9.45
N VAL A 305 18.49 3.01 -8.47
CA VAL A 305 19.67 3.10 -7.59
C VAL A 305 19.81 1.83 -6.76
N LEU A 306 18.72 1.32 -6.19
CA LEU A 306 18.71 0.07 -5.44
C LEU A 306 19.12 -1.11 -6.32
N ALA A 307 18.60 -1.20 -7.55
CA ALA A 307 19.01 -2.22 -8.52
C ALA A 307 20.52 -2.19 -8.77
N ASN A 308 21.09 -1.01 -8.96
CA ASN A 308 22.53 -0.88 -9.15
C ASN A 308 23.32 -1.30 -7.91
N TYR A 309 22.86 -0.93 -6.71
CA TYR A 309 23.51 -1.31 -5.43
C TYR A 309 23.57 -2.84 -5.25
N TYR A 310 22.48 -3.54 -5.55
CA TYR A 310 22.42 -5.01 -5.46
C TYR A 310 22.91 -5.74 -6.72
N GLN A 311 23.35 -5.04 -7.74
CA GLN A 311 23.63 -5.62 -9.08
C GLN A 311 22.42 -6.41 -9.61
N ALA A 312 21.24 -5.96 -9.24
CA ALA A 312 19.96 -6.49 -9.70
C ALA A 312 19.56 -5.90 -11.05
N LYS A 313 18.62 -6.56 -11.73
CA LYS A 313 18.01 -6.06 -12.96
C LYS A 313 16.72 -5.32 -12.66
N ALA A 314 16.35 -4.34 -13.50
CA ALA A 314 15.08 -3.66 -13.34
C ALA A 314 14.28 -3.64 -14.65
N ILE A 315 12.96 -3.84 -14.53
CA ILE A 315 11.98 -3.70 -15.60
C ILE A 315 11.01 -2.58 -15.22
N LEU A 316 10.97 -1.54 -16.05
CA LEU A 316 9.99 -0.47 -15.98
C LEU A 316 8.88 -0.78 -16.98
N GLY A 317 7.69 -1.12 -16.51
CA GLY A 317 6.56 -1.47 -17.35
C GLY A 317 5.51 -0.38 -17.43
N SER A 318 5.01 -0.10 -18.62
CA SER A 318 3.93 0.85 -18.83
C SER A 318 3.26 0.69 -20.20
N ALA A 319 1.97 1.03 -20.27
CA ALA A 319 1.29 1.24 -21.54
C ALA A 319 1.52 2.67 -22.10
N THR A 320 1.81 3.60 -21.21
CA THR A 320 2.03 5.03 -21.50
C THR A 320 3.27 5.51 -20.75
N PRO A 321 4.48 5.12 -21.19
CA PRO A 321 5.72 5.45 -20.50
C PRO A 321 5.87 6.93 -20.22
N SER A 322 6.47 7.27 -19.09
CA SER A 322 6.85 8.65 -18.79
C SER A 322 7.86 9.17 -19.81
N VAL A 323 7.82 10.48 -20.05
CA VAL A 323 8.74 11.13 -21.02
C VAL A 323 10.19 10.87 -20.63
N GLU A 324 10.50 10.89 -19.35
CA GLU A 324 11.83 10.65 -18.80
C GLU A 324 12.33 9.23 -19.13
N SER A 325 11.48 8.21 -18.89
CA SER A 325 11.84 6.81 -19.15
C SER A 325 11.96 6.55 -20.65
N TYR A 326 11.05 7.10 -21.45
CA TYR A 326 11.10 6.99 -22.89
C TYR A 326 12.36 7.66 -23.48
N TYR A 327 12.68 8.86 -22.99
CA TYR A 327 13.90 9.56 -23.38
C TYR A 327 15.18 8.81 -22.99
N ALA A 328 15.21 8.23 -21.78
CA ALA A 328 16.31 7.39 -21.33
C ALA A 328 16.50 6.15 -22.23
N ALA A 329 15.39 5.53 -22.67
CA ALA A 329 15.44 4.41 -23.59
C ALA A 329 15.92 4.83 -25.00
N LYS A 330 15.44 5.95 -25.53
CA LYS A 330 15.92 6.50 -26.82
C LYS A 330 17.40 6.82 -26.83
N ASN A 331 17.96 7.25 -25.69
CA ASN A 331 19.40 7.53 -25.56
C ASN A 331 20.22 6.29 -25.14
N GLY A 332 19.65 5.09 -25.19
CA GLY A 332 20.35 3.84 -24.91
C GLY A 332 20.73 3.59 -23.46
N LYS A 333 20.23 4.42 -22.50
CA LYS A 333 20.41 4.19 -21.05
C LYS A 333 19.54 3.03 -20.55
N LEU A 334 18.39 2.81 -21.18
CA LEU A 334 17.52 1.66 -20.97
C LEU A 334 17.40 0.88 -22.28
N LYS A 335 17.25 -0.44 -22.19
CA LYS A 335 16.84 -1.26 -23.35
C LYS A 335 15.34 -1.01 -23.58
N TYR A 336 14.97 -0.58 -24.76
CA TYR A 336 13.56 -0.41 -25.14
C TYR A 336 13.02 -1.71 -25.70
N VAL A 337 11.92 -2.22 -25.12
CA VAL A 337 11.20 -3.40 -25.58
C VAL A 337 9.74 -3.02 -25.78
N PHE A 338 9.18 -3.32 -26.95
CA PHE A 338 7.83 -2.91 -27.32
C PHE A 338 6.90 -4.10 -27.57
N LEU A 339 5.77 -4.10 -26.87
CA LEU A 339 4.66 -5.03 -27.05
C LEU A 339 3.46 -4.30 -27.66
N GLY A 340 3.38 -4.26 -28.99
CA GLY A 340 2.37 -3.48 -29.72
C GLY A 340 1.03 -4.18 -29.92
N GLU A 341 0.94 -5.48 -29.67
CA GLU A 341 -0.24 -6.29 -29.91
C GLU A 341 -0.99 -6.62 -28.62
N ARG A 342 -2.32 -6.65 -28.68
CA ARG A 342 -3.16 -7.12 -27.58
C ARG A 342 -3.27 -8.63 -27.61
N PHE A 343 -3.30 -9.23 -26.44
CA PHE A 343 -3.61 -10.65 -26.31
C PHE A 343 -4.99 -10.97 -26.92
N GLY A 344 -5.06 -12.02 -27.75
CA GLY A 344 -6.30 -12.45 -28.42
C GLY A 344 -6.67 -11.63 -29.67
N GLU A 345 -5.71 -10.96 -30.33
CA GLU A 345 -5.91 -10.22 -31.59
C GLU A 345 -7.00 -9.13 -31.55
N VAL A 346 -7.29 -8.61 -30.35
CA VAL A 346 -8.32 -7.59 -30.17
C VAL A 346 -7.86 -6.26 -30.78
N ALA A 347 -8.58 -5.78 -31.79
CA ALA A 347 -8.29 -4.51 -32.45
C ALA A 347 -8.31 -3.33 -31.46
N LEU A 348 -7.48 -2.32 -31.73
CA LEU A 348 -7.52 -1.06 -31.02
C LEU A 348 -8.87 -0.35 -31.24
N PRO A 349 -9.38 0.39 -30.25
CA PRO A 349 -10.60 1.16 -30.42
C PRO A 349 -10.43 2.25 -31.46
N LYS A 350 -11.52 2.59 -32.14
CA LYS A 350 -11.55 3.76 -33.02
C LYS A 350 -11.62 5.03 -32.19
N TYR A 351 -10.88 6.06 -32.57
CA TYR A 351 -10.86 7.35 -31.90
C TYR A 351 -11.55 8.39 -32.74
N GLU A 352 -12.46 9.16 -32.13
CA GLU A 352 -13.07 10.33 -32.72
C GLU A 352 -12.69 11.54 -31.87
N ILE A 353 -12.01 12.52 -32.48
CA ILE A 353 -11.59 13.74 -31.81
C ILE A 353 -12.58 14.84 -32.15
N ILE A 354 -13.18 15.45 -31.12
CA ILE A 354 -14.16 16.52 -31.28
C ILE A 354 -13.55 17.82 -30.77
N ASN A 355 -13.55 18.86 -31.60
CA ASN A 355 -13.21 20.21 -31.19
C ASN A 355 -14.37 20.80 -30.39
N PHE A 356 -14.27 20.73 -29.07
CA PHE A 356 -15.34 21.19 -28.18
C PHE A 356 -15.59 22.70 -28.26
N LYS A 357 -14.56 23.52 -28.58
CA LYS A 357 -14.70 24.95 -28.76
C LYS A 357 -15.62 25.27 -29.95
N GLU A 358 -15.39 24.63 -31.09
CA GLU A 358 -16.25 24.75 -32.28
C GLU A 358 -17.67 24.27 -32.01
N ALA A 359 -17.81 23.16 -31.26
CA ALA A 359 -19.12 22.64 -30.86
C ALA A 359 -19.90 23.64 -29.97
N GLN A 360 -19.20 24.38 -29.09
CA GLN A 360 -19.81 25.43 -28.26
C GLN A 360 -20.20 26.65 -29.10
N GLU A 361 -19.33 27.13 -29.97
CA GLU A 361 -19.58 28.28 -30.87
C GLU A 361 -20.77 27.99 -31.80
N SER A 362 -20.87 26.74 -32.27
CA SER A 362 -21.97 26.28 -33.12
C SER A 362 -23.25 25.88 -32.34
N LYS A 363 -23.28 26.09 -31.02
CA LYS A 363 -24.39 25.65 -30.12
C LYS A 363 -24.69 24.14 -30.19
N LEU A 364 -23.72 23.33 -30.61
CA LEU A 364 -23.79 21.86 -30.66
C LEU A 364 -23.18 21.25 -29.39
N SER A 365 -23.51 21.86 -28.22
CA SER A 365 -23.06 21.34 -26.92
C SER A 365 -24.15 21.54 -25.85
N VAL A 366 -24.23 20.58 -24.92
CA VAL A 366 -25.12 20.64 -23.76
C VAL A 366 -24.24 20.55 -22.52
N GLY A 367 -24.06 21.65 -21.82
CA GLY A 367 -23.16 21.75 -20.69
C GLY A 367 -21.71 21.42 -21.10
N HIS A 368 -21.16 20.34 -20.57
CA HIS A 368 -19.78 19.89 -20.82
C HIS A 368 -19.69 18.78 -21.88
N PHE A 369 -20.78 18.48 -22.59
CA PHE A 369 -20.84 17.42 -23.58
C PHE A 369 -21.14 17.99 -24.96
N SER A 370 -20.45 17.50 -25.98
CA SER A 370 -20.83 17.77 -27.37
C SER A 370 -22.10 17.00 -27.73
N GLN A 371 -22.90 17.55 -28.66
CA GLN A 371 -24.09 16.84 -29.15
C GLN A 371 -23.70 15.49 -29.74
N HIS A 372 -22.59 15.41 -30.48
CA HIS A 372 -22.08 14.16 -31.02
C HIS A 372 -21.85 13.08 -29.96
N LEU A 373 -21.28 13.44 -28.79
CA LEU A 373 -21.11 12.50 -27.67
C LEU A 373 -22.47 12.03 -27.13
N ILE A 374 -23.43 12.94 -27.00
CA ILE A 374 -24.79 12.62 -26.52
C ILE A 374 -25.47 11.65 -27.48
N ASP A 375 -25.34 11.89 -28.79
CA ASP A 375 -25.93 11.04 -29.83
C ASP A 375 -25.30 9.63 -29.78
N LYS A 376 -23.98 9.53 -29.58
CA LYS A 376 -23.29 8.23 -29.40
C LYS A 376 -23.69 7.50 -28.12
N ILE A 377 -23.93 8.21 -27.03
CA ILE A 377 -24.49 7.62 -25.81
C ILE A 377 -25.89 7.06 -26.06
N SER A 378 -26.76 7.84 -26.75
CA SER A 378 -28.09 7.42 -27.08
C SER A 378 -28.12 6.18 -27.98
N GLU A 379 -27.27 6.17 -29.04
CA GLU A 379 -27.08 5.02 -29.93
C GLU A 379 -26.66 3.76 -29.16
N ASN A 380 -25.73 3.90 -28.22
CA ASN A 380 -25.30 2.78 -27.37
C ASN A 380 -26.42 2.26 -26.47
N LEU A 381 -27.23 3.14 -25.88
CA LEU A 381 -28.38 2.77 -25.05
C LEU A 381 -29.44 2.03 -25.85
N GLU A 382 -29.80 2.52 -27.04
CA GLU A 382 -30.76 1.86 -27.95
C GLU A 382 -30.26 0.45 -28.33
N ASN A 383 -28.94 0.32 -28.57
CA ASN A 383 -28.30 -0.96 -28.87
C ASN A 383 -28.02 -1.82 -27.63
N LYS A 384 -28.51 -1.46 -26.44
CA LYS A 384 -28.29 -2.15 -25.16
C LYS A 384 -26.79 -2.32 -24.82
N LYS A 385 -25.95 -1.38 -25.27
CA LYS A 385 -24.52 -1.35 -24.99
C LYS A 385 -24.22 -0.44 -23.80
N GLN A 386 -23.06 -0.63 -23.19
CA GLN A 386 -22.59 0.19 -22.08
C GLN A 386 -21.72 1.35 -22.58
N THR A 387 -21.79 2.48 -21.87
CA THR A 387 -20.95 3.65 -22.11
C THR A 387 -20.19 3.99 -20.85
N ILE A 388 -18.88 4.18 -20.95
CA ILE A 388 -18.02 4.66 -19.85
C ILE A 388 -17.64 6.10 -20.15
N ILE A 389 -17.99 7.03 -19.26
CA ILE A 389 -17.63 8.43 -19.36
C ILE A 389 -16.52 8.75 -18.38
N LEU A 390 -15.35 9.13 -18.88
CA LEU A 390 -14.26 9.64 -18.07
C LEU A 390 -14.32 11.17 -18.03
N HIS A 391 -14.70 11.72 -16.87
CA HIS A 391 -14.65 13.15 -16.62
C HIS A 391 -13.63 13.43 -15.51
N ASN A 392 -12.40 13.73 -15.91
CA ASN A 392 -11.26 13.91 -14.99
C ASN A 392 -11.31 15.25 -14.26
N ARG A 393 -12.37 15.44 -13.44
CA ARG A 393 -12.60 16.66 -12.69
C ARG A 393 -13.16 16.36 -11.31
N ARG A 394 -12.52 16.91 -10.27
CA ARG A 394 -13.00 16.80 -8.88
C ARG A 394 -13.74 18.07 -8.48
N GLY A 395 -14.96 17.91 -7.96
CA GLY A 395 -15.78 19.00 -7.45
C GLY A 395 -16.66 19.70 -8.50
N TYR A 396 -17.51 20.61 -8.01
CA TYR A 396 -18.53 21.28 -8.84
C TYR A 396 -17.95 22.45 -9.66
N ALA A 397 -17.14 23.29 -9.04
CA ALA A 397 -16.49 24.42 -9.68
C ALA A 397 -15.23 24.79 -8.92
N ASN A 398 -14.11 24.87 -9.62
CA ASN A 398 -12.85 25.08 -8.93
C ASN A 398 -12.46 26.56 -8.79
N VAL A 399 -13.04 27.44 -9.60
CA VAL A 399 -12.59 28.83 -9.70
C VAL A 399 -13.78 29.79 -9.86
N VAL A 400 -13.67 30.95 -9.24
CA VAL A 400 -14.56 32.09 -9.56
C VAL A 400 -13.81 33.03 -10.49
N GLU A 401 -14.33 33.16 -11.72
CA GLU A 401 -13.75 34.00 -12.78
C GLU A 401 -14.69 35.15 -13.15
N CYS A 402 -14.12 36.31 -13.39
CA CYS A 402 -14.85 37.42 -13.95
C CYS A 402 -14.95 37.30 -15.47
N GLU A 403 -16.15 37.18 -16.02
CA GLU A 403 -16.36 37.08 -17.46
C GLU A 403 -15.99 38.38 -18.22
N SER A 404 -16.00 39.52 -17.52
CA SER A 404 -15.67 40.79 -18.15
C SER A 404 -14.17 41.04 -18.31
N CYS A 405 -13.31 40.53 -17.41
CA CYS A 405 -11.88 40.84 -17.43
C CYS A 405 -10.98 39.61 -17.21
N GLY A 406 -11.53 38.41 -17.08
CA GLY A 406 -10.76 37.17 -16.84
C GLY A 406 -10.09 37.08 -15.45
N HIS A 407 -10.39 37.99 -14.52
CA HIS A 407 -9.80 37.95 -13.18
C HIS A 407 -10.28 36.71 -12.40
N VAL A 408 -9.36 36.01 -11.79
CA VAL A 408 -9.59 34.92 -10.84
C VAL A 408 -9.11 35.31 -9.46
N THR A 409 -9.74 34.79 -8.41
CA THR A 409 -9.34 35.13 -7.03
C THR A 409 -8.15 34.29 -6.60
N TYR A 410 -7.07 34.94 -6.21
CA TYR A 410 -5.86 34.32 -5.68
C TYR A 410 -5.83 34.34 -4.15
N CYS A 411 -5.14 33.38 -3.56
CA CYS A 411 -4.89 33.35 -2.13
C CYS A 411 -3.89 34.44 -1.74
N SER A 412 -4.23 35.25 -0.73
CA SER A 412 -3.35 36.31 -0.23
C SER A 412 -2.02 35.79 0.37
N ASN A 413 -1.97 34.50 0.77
CA ASN A 413 -0.80 33.95 1.45
C ASN A 413 0.09 33.10 0.54
N CYS A 414 -0.44 32.55 -0.57
CA CYS A 414 0.25 31.54 -1.38
C CYS A 414 0.32 31.89 -2.87
N ASP A 415 -0.35 32.96 -3.29
CA ASP A 415 -0.45 33.40 -4.69
C ASP A 415 -0.96 32.31 -5.67
N VAL A 416 -1.75 31.36 -5.17
CA VAL A 416 -2.43 30.32 -5.95
C VAL A 416 -3.91 30.60 -6.07
N VAL A 417 -4.54 30.14 -7.15
CA VAL A 417 -5.98 30.31 -7.35
C VAL A 417 -6.77 29.60 -6.26
N MET A 418 -7.74 30.30 -5.66
CA MET A 418 -8.60 29.74 -4.62
C MET A 418 -9.72 28.90 -5.20
N THR A 419 -10.01 27.78 -4.54
CA THR A 419 -11.09 26.87 -4.94
C THR A 419 -12.40 27.22 -4.31
N TYR A 420 -13.46 27.31 -5.12
CA TYR A 420 -14.82 27.60 -4.63
C TYR A 420 -15.52 26.34 -4.12
N HIS A 421 -16.00 26.40 -2.90
CA HIS A 421 -16.81 25.36 -2.26
C HIS A 421 -18.28 25.77 -2.19
N LYS A 422 -19.13 25.17 -3.03
CA LYS A 422 -20.55 25.51 -3.14
C LYS A 422 -21.32 25.27 -1.84
N SER A 423 -20.99 24.20 -1.09
CA SER A 423 -21.68 23.83 0.16
C SER A 423 -21.53 24.88 1.26
N THR A 424 -20.39 25.57 1.34
CA THR A 424 -20.10 26.62 2.33
C THR A 424 -20.17 28.02 1.72
N ASN A 425 -20.32 28.14 0.39
CA ASN A 425 -20.25 29.37 -0.36
C ASN A 425 -18.96 30.19 -0.11
N GLU A 426 -17.84 29.45 0.12
CA GLU A 426 -16.54 30.02 0.46
C GLU A 426 -15.50 29.66 -0.60
N LEU A 427 -14.49 30.54 -0.72
CA LEU A 427 -13.24 30.25 -1.40
C LEU A 427 -12.23 29.68 -0.40
N LYS A 428 -11.58 28.57 -0.73
CA LYS A 428 -10.57 27.94 0.11
C LYS A 428 -9.28 27.71 -0.66
N CYS A 429 -8.17 28.10 -0.05
CA CYS A 429 -6.86 27.73 -0.54
C CYS A 429 -6.54 26.30 -0.08
N HIS A 430 -6.31 25.38 -1.02
CA HIS A 430 -5.92 24.01 -0.70
C HIS A 430 -4.44 23.87 -0.33
N TYR A 431 -3.68 24.98 -0.40
CA TYR A 431 -2.26 25.01 -0.04
C TYR A 431 -2.04 25.35 1.44
N CYS A 432 -2.66 26.46 1.92
CA CYS A 432 -2.47 26.94 3.30
C CYS A 432 -3.75 26.88 4.15
N GLY A 433 -4.88 26.47 3.58
CA GLY A 433 -6.15 26.42 4.29
C GLY A 433 -6.85 27.78 4.44
N HIS A 434 -6.29 28.89 3.91
CA HIS A 434 -6.90 30.22 3.98
C HIS A 434 -8.31 30.19 3.36
N LYS A 435 -9.27 30.84 4.04
CA LYS A 435 -10.67 30.94 3.61
C LYS A 435 -11.02 32.38 3.32
N ALA A 436 -11.78 32.61 2.26
CA ALA A 436 -12.34 33.91 1.90
C ALA A 436 -13.78 33.73 1.43
N GLN A 437 -14.60 34.75 1.58
CA GLN A 437 -15.94 34.74 1.03
C GLN A 437 -15.91 34.91 -0.50
N LYS A 438 -16.87 34.27 -1.20
CA LYS A 438 -17.04 34.51 -2.64
C LYS A 438 -17.33 36.01 -2.87
N PRO A 439 -16.54 36.73 -3.67
CA PRO A 439 -16.78 38.12 -3.96
C PRO A 439 -18.11 38.29 -4.72
N LYS A 440 -18.86 39.34 -4.42
CA LYS A 440 -20.09 39.68 -5.13
C LYS A 440 -19.80 40.55 -6.37
N ILE A 441 -18.70 41.27 -6.37
CA ILE A 441 -18.20 42.09 -7.47
C ILE A 441 -16.74 41.77 -7.73
N CYS A 442 -16.31 41.89 -8.96
CA CYS A 442 -14.92 41.66 -9.33
C CYS A 442 -14.00 42.70 -8.67
N PRO A 443 -12.98 42.27 -7.92
CA PRO A 443 -12.07 43.25 -7.27
C PRO A 443 -11.19 44.02 -8.26
N LYS A 444 -11.07 43.52 -9.53
CA LYS A 444 -10.25 44.18 -10.54
C LYS A 444 -11.02 45.19 -11.40
N CYS A 445 -12.21 44.83 -11.89
CA CYS A 445 -12.98 45.66 -12.83
C CYS A 445 -14.37 46.08 -12.30
N GLN A 446 -14.72 45.71 -11.08
CA GLN A 446 -15.99 46.01 -10.42
C GLN A 446 -17.23 45.50 -11.12
N SER A 447 -17.08 44.59 -12.10
CA SER A 447 -18.19 43.91 -12.77
C SER A 447 -18.88 42.92 -11.81
N THR A 448 -20.18 42.80 -11.93
CA THR A 448 -20.98 41.79 -11.22
C THR A 448 -20.98 40.43 -11.93
N ASN A 449 -20.45 40.35 -13.16
CA ASN A 449 -20.40 39.14 -13.99
C ASN A 449 -19.30 38.18 -13.48
N LEU A 450 -19.54 37.57 -12.33
CA LEU A 450 -18.69 36.55 -11.74
C LEU A 450 -19.29 35.17 -11.96
N ASN A 451 -18.62 34.37 -12.76
CA ASN A 451 -19.05 33.00 -13.03
C ASN A 451 -18.16 31.99 -12.30
N THR A 452 -18.76 30.87 -11.90
CA THR A 452 -18.03 29.75 -11.33
C THR A 452 -17.67 28.80 -12.45
N ARG A 453 -16.40 28.84 -12.85
CA ARG A 453 -15.84 27.90 -13.83
C ARG A 453 -15.10 26.78 -13.13
N GLY A 454 -15.25 25.65 -13.73
CA GLY A 454 -14.54 24.54 -13.24
C GLY A 454 -14.71 23.32 -14.08
#